data_46a9958cfb82742f09f49d127458e7c0
#
_entry.id   46a9958cfb82742f09f49d127458e7c0
#
_cell.length_a   1.000
_cell.length_b   1.000
_cell.length_c   1.000
_cell.angle_alpha   90.00
_cell.angle_beta   90.00
_cell.angle_gamma   90.00
#
_symmetry.space_group_name_H-M   'P 1'
#
loop_
_entity.id
_entity.type
_entity.pdbx_description
1 polymer ?
#
loop_
_entity_poly.entity_id
_entity_poly.type
_entity_poly.pdbx_seq_one_letter_code
_entity_poly.pdbx_strand_id
1 'polypeptide(L)'
;TAGPEQTYIYWVMTADSSIVDARAVSEKETISETLTVYDGKAFKGGGTLLTDTLVVKAHGQSTAAVKDTDYTVDYADGLLAITLKGSLAAAESIDIIITRTLEGCVKIVPLLEGGGIPDAAMLAKVLDVVNAKDIRPLTDKVSAVPPEAETYDIEIVYYTTPESEAEVIANVEGTGGAIDRYNEWQVAALGRDINPDQLRKRILSPSWGENLTGAFRVDVVKPTYKALDDTQVAKFSGHLTVSHKVESEVV
;
A
#
# COMPACT_ATOMS: atom_id res chain seq x y z
N THR A 1 -18.83 -17.96 9.78
CA THR A 1 -18.12 -16.70 9.80
C THR A 1 -16.65 -17.02 9.71
N ALA A 2 -15.98 -16.55 8.64
CA ALA A 2 -14.52 -16.56 8.60
C ALA A 2 -14.02 -16.09 9.97
N GLY A 3 -13.00 -16.78 10.50
CA GLY A 3 -12.39 -16.37 11.77
C GLY A 3 -12.07 -14.87 11.69
N PRO A 4 -12.17 -14.11 12.78
CA PRO A 4 -11.85 -12.71 12.74
C PRO A 4 -10.43 -12.55 12.17
N GLU A 5 -10.22 -11.57 11.30
CA GLU A 5 -8.91 -11.18 10.74
C GLU A 5 -7.81 -11.23 11.82
N GLN A 6 -8.11 -10.70 13.00
CA GLN A 6 -7.21 -10.68 14.15
C GLN A 6 -6.76 -12.07 14.62
N THR A 7 -7.58 -13.10 14.43
CA THR A 7 -7.22 -14.49 14.78
C THR A 7 -6.11 -14.98 13.85
N TYR A 8 -6.23 -14.74 12.54
CA TYR A 8 -5.18 -15.09 11.60
C TYR A 8 -3.88 -14.33 11.89
N ILE A 9 -3.96 -13.01 12.11
CA ILE A 9 -2.81 -12.18 12.46
C ILE A 9 -2.11 -12.72 13.71
N TYR A 10 -2.87 -13.03 14.77
CA TYR A 10 -2.30 -13.61 16.00
C TYR A 10 -1.49 -14.89 15.71
N TRP A 11 -2.04 -15.84 14.96
CA TRP A 11 -1.34 -17.08 14.66
C TRP A 11 -0.13 -16.89 13.75
N VAL A 12 -0.21 -15.98 12.77
CA VAL A 12 0.92 -15.60 11.92
C VAL A 12 2.09 -15.07 12.76
N MET A 13 1.80 -14.18 13.71
CA MET A 13 2.82 -13.62 14.62
C MET A 13 3.47 -14.67 15.53
N THR A 14 2.81 -15.82 15.75
CA THR A 14 3.39 -16.93 16.53
C THR A 14 4.22 -17.89 15.68
N ALA A 15 4.15 -17.83 14.36
CA ALA A 15 4.85 -18.75 13.47
C ALA A 15 6.37 -18.58 13.53
N ASP A 16 6.84 -17.33 13.66
CA ASP A 16 8.26 -17.02 13.80
C ASP A 16 8.45 -15.68 14.54
N SER A 17 9.48 -15.61 15.39
CA SER A 17 9.79 -14.40 16.16
C SER A 17 10.31 -13.23 15.32
N SER A 18 10.75 -13.48 14.10
CA SER A 18 11.16 -12.44 13.16
C SER A 18 9.99 -11.73 12.46
N ILE A 19 8.75 -12.25 12.59
CA ILE A 19 7.56 -11.60 12.03
C ILE A 19 7.15 -10.47 12.97
N VAL A 20 7.14 -9.23 12.47
CA VAL A 20 6.84 -8.03 13.27
C VAL A 20 5.48 -7.41 12.94
N ASP A 21 4.93 -7.72 11.77
CA ASP A 21 3.58 -7.30 11.37
C ASP A 21 2.98 -8.32 10.39
N ALA A 22 1.68 -8.36 10.30
CA ALA A 22 0.97 -9.21 9.35
C ALA A 22 -0.38 -8.60 8.96
N ARG A 23 -0.86 -8.94 7.76
CA ARG A 23 -2.24 -8.67 7.34
C ARG A 23 -2.91 -9.96 6.89
N ALA A 24 -4.18 -10.05 7.17
CA ALA A 24 -5.07 -11.10 6.66
C ALA A 24 -6.18 -10.39 5.87
N VAL A 25 -6.14 -10.49 4.56
CA VAL A 25 -7.09 -9.81 3.68
C VAL A 25 -7.85 -10.82 2.83
N SER A 26 -9.07 -10.48 2.44
CA SER A 26 -9.82 -11.29 1.49
C SER A 26 -9.10 -11.29 0.13
N GLU A 27 -8.93 -12.45 -0.46
CA GLU A 27 -8.37 -12.56 -1.80
C GLU A 27 -9.30 -11.92 -2.82
N LYS A 28 -8.72 -11.17 -3.77
CA LYS A 28 -9.48 -10.54 -4.85
C LYS A 28 -9.05 -11.11 -6.19
N GLU A 29 -10.03 -11.33 -7.07
CA GLU A 29 -9.82 -11.66 -8.46
C GLU A 29 -10.06 -10.41 -9.31
N THR A 30 -9.18 -10.14 -10.27
CA THR A 30 -9.36 -9.07 -11.24
C THR A 30 -9.50 -9.66 -12.64
N ILE A 31 -10.60 -9.38 -13.30
CA ILE A 31 -10.92 -9.80 -14.67
C ILE A 31 -10.86 -8.56 -15.54
N SER A 32 -10.00 -8.59 -16.57
CA SER A 32 -9.92 -7.52 -17.58
C SER A 32 -10.37 -8.08 -18.92
N GLU A 33 -11.32 -7.41 -19.58
CA GLU A 33 -11.90 -7.86 -20.84
C GLU A 33 -12.32 -6.68 -21.72
N THR A 34 -12.19 -6.84 -23.04
CA THR A 34 -12.70 -5.88 -24.00
C THR A 34 -14.06 -6.39 -24.52
N LEU A 35 -15.08 -5.56 -24.39
CA LEU A 35 -16.43 -5.86 -24.85
C LEU A 35 -16.76 -5.06 -26.11
N THR A 36 -17.35 -5.73 -27.10
CA THR A 36 -17.90 -5.07 -28.28
C THR A 36 -19.26 -4.43 -27.94
N VAL A 37 -19.49 -3.25 -28.47
CA VAL A 37 -20.70 -2.49 -28.25
C VAL A 37 -21.69 -2.73 -29.41
N TYR A 38 -22.93 -3.02 -29.09
CA TYR A 38 -24.06 -3.17 -30.03
C TYR A 38 -25.20 -2.27 -29.59
N ASP A 39 -25.65 -1.38 -30.47
CA ASP A 39 -26.72 -0.44 -30.20
C ASP A 39 -26.56 0.32 -28.86
N GLY A 40 -25.37 0.84 -28.64
CA GLY A 40 -25.02 1.59 -27.42
C GLY A 40 -24.92 0.75 -26.13
N LYS A 41 -24.88 -0.57 -26.26
CA LYS A 41 -24.79 -1.50 -25.12
C LYS A 41 -23.63 -2.50 -25.26
N ALA A 42 -23.03 -2.85 -24.14
CA ALA A 42 -22.09 -3.96 -24.05
C ALA A 42 -22.57 -4.95 -22.98
N PHE A 43 -22.27 -6.23 -23.17
CA PHE A 43 -22.77 -7.30 -22.31
C PHE A 43 -21.62 -8.18 -21.82
N LYS A 44 -21.65 -8.52 -20.53
CA LYS A 44 -20.74 -9.50 -19.90
C LYS A 44 -21.54 -10.58 -19.19
N GLY A 45 -21.41 -11.81 -19.67
CA GLY A 45 -21.95 -13.00 -19.00
C GLY A 45 -20.97 -13.56 -17.97
N GLY A 46 -21.41 -14.57 -17.21
CA GLY A 46 -20.52 -15.35 -16.36
C GLY A 46 -20.46 -14.92 -14.90
N GLY A 47 -21.61 -14.55 -14.30
CA GLY A 47 -21.73 -14.46 -12.84
C GLY A 47 -21.12 -13.22 -12.21
N THR A 48 -21.22 -12.08 -12.90
CA THR A 48 -20.89 -10.79 -12.30
C THR A 48 -21.87 -10.47 -11.18
N LEU A 49 -21.38 -10.13 -10.00
CA LEU A 49 -22.19 -9.84 -8.83
C LEU A 49 -22.32 -8.33 -8.60
N LEU A 50 -23.41 -7.92 -7.96
CA LEU A 50 -23.62 -6.51 -7.55
C LEU A 50 -22.51 -5.97 -6.62
N THR A 51 -21.83 -6.86 -5.92
CA THR A 51 -20.73 -6.53 -5.01
C THR A 51 -19.40 -6.35 -5.72
N ASP A 52 -19.29 -6.72 -7.01
CA ASP A 52 -18.07 -6.56 -7.78
C ASP A 52 -17.82 -5.07 -8.06
N THR A 53 -16.54 -4.67 -7.99
CA THR A 53 -16.15 -3.33 -8.44
C THR A 53 -15.95 -3.34 -9.95
N LEU A 54 -16.61 -2.43 -10.65
CA LEU A 54 -16.52 -2.29 -12.10
C LEU A 54 -15.85 -0.97 -12.48
N VAL A 55 -14.79 -1.06 -13.29
CA VAL A 55 -14.20 0.09 -13.98
C VAL A 55 -14.42 -0.08 -15.47
N VAL A 56 -14.94 0.95 -16.13
CA VAL A 56 -15.20 0.99 -17.59
C VAL A 56 -14.30 2.05 -18.21
N LYS A 57 -13.71 1.75 -19.36
CA LYS A 57 -12.88 2.69 -20.14
C LYS A 57 -13.26 2.58 -21.63
N ALA A 58 -13.08 3.65 -22.39
CA ALA A 58 -13.06 3.52 -23.84
C ALA A 58 -11.86 2.63 -24.23
N HIS A 59 -12.04 1.77 -25.22
CA HIS A 59 -10.99 0.83 -25.62
C HIS A 59 -9.68 1.54 -25.97
N GLY A 60 -8.58 1.06 -25.36
CA GLY A 60 -7.24 1.64 -25.54
C GLY A 60 -6.99 2.95 -24.79
N GLN A 61 -7.93 3.43 -23.96
CA GLN A 61 -7.76 4.63 -23.15
C GLN A 61 -7.38 4.30 -21.70
N SER A 62 -6.59 5.17 -21.07
CA SER A 62 -6.19 5.01 -19.67
C SER A 62 -7.23 5.56 -18.68
N THR A 63 -8.00 6.56 -19.12
CA THR A 63 -8.97 7.26 -18.27
C THR A 63 -10.23 6.42 -18.04
N ALA A 64 -10.60 6.23 -16.78
CA ALA A 64 -11.85 5.57 -16.42
C ALA A 64 -13.05 6.47 -16.71
N ALA A 65 -14.10 5.88 -17.26
CA ALA A 65 -15.38 6.52 -17.48
C ALA A 65 -16.15 6.67 -16.15
N VAL A 66 -17.00 7.68 -16.05
CA VAL A 66 -17.76 7.99 -14.85
C VAL A 66 -19.14 7.33 -14.91
N LYS A 67 -19.44 6.48 -13.92
CA LYS A 67 -20.76 5.85 -13.80
C LYS A 67 -21.84 6.94 -13.68
N ASP A 68 -23.00 6.66 -14.24
CA ASP A 68 -24.18 7.53 -14.34
C ASP A 68 -24.00 8.77 -15.26
N THR A 69 -22.77 9.13 -15.63
CA THR A 69 -22.45 10.15 -16.63
C THR A 69 -22.16 9.54 -18.00
N ASP A 70 -21.20 8.64 -18.06
CA ASP A 70 -20.72 8.02 -19.30
C ASP A 70 -21.32 6.65 -19.57
N TYR A 71 -21.82 5.97 -18.54
CA TYR A 71 -22.49 4.68 -18.65
C TYR A 71 -23.43 4.41 -17.48
N THR A 72 -24.38 3.49 -17.68
CA THR A 72 -25.20 2.88 -16.63
C THR A 72 -25.04 1.38 -16.66
N VAL A 73 -25.30 0.71 -15.55
CA VAL A 73 -25.23 -0.75 -15.45
C VAL A 73 -26.56 -1.33 -14.99
N ASP A 74 -26.89 -2.49 -15.52
CA ASP A 74 -28.00 -3.31 -15.09
C ASP A 74 -27.51 -4.76 -14.92
N TYR A 75 -28.03 -5.43 -13.89
CA TYR A 75 -27.67 -6.83 -13.57
C TYR A 75 -28.98 -7.65 -13.60
N ALA A 76 -29.13 -8.49 -14.60
CA ALA A 76 -30.25 -9.39 -14.71
C ALA A 76 -29.78 -10.79 -15.13
N ASP A 77 -30.28 -11.82 -14.46
CA ASP A 77 -30.07 -13.23 -14.79
C ASP A 77 -28.59 -13.64 -14.99
N GLY A 78 -27.71 -13.06 -14.18
CA GLY A 78 -26.25 -13.31 -14.27
C GLY A 78 -25.57 -12.59 -15.45
N LEU A 79 -26.25 -11.68 -16.10
CA LEU A 79 -25.76 -10.85 -17.19
C LEU A 79 -25.52 -9.41 -16.68
N LEU A 80 -24.34 -8.89 -16.89
CA LEU A 80 -24.04 -7.46 -16.74
C LEU A 80 -24.31 -6.77 -18.08
N ALA A 81 -25.26 -5.84 -18.10
CA ALA A 81 -25.52 -4.97 -19.23
C ALA A 81 -25.00 -3.55 -18.93
N ILE A 82 -24.12 -3.04 -19.78
CA ILE A 82 -23.53 -1.70 -19.68
C ILE A 82 -24.15 -0.88 -20.83
N THR A 83 -24.95 0.12 -20.47
CA THR A 83 -25.54 1.07 -21.46
C THR A 83 -24.65 2.30 -21.51
N LEU A 84 -24.10 2.60 -22.68
CA LEU A 84 -23.17 3.69 -22.91
C LEU A 84 -23.90 5.01 -23.16
N LYS A 85 -23.33 6.10 -22.66
CA LYS A 85 -23.80 7.46 -22.86
C LYS A 85 -22.64 8.45 -22.69
N GLY A 86 -22.91 9.74 -22.73
CA GLY A 86 -21.89 10.78 -22.54
C GLY A 86 -20.66 10.59 -23.44
N SER A 87 -19.48 10.55 -22.88
CA SER A 87 -18.22 10.40 -23.63
C SER A 87 -18.06 9.03 -24.30
N LEU A 88 -18.79 8.00 -23.85
CA LEU A 88 -18.75 6.64 -24.41
C LEU A 88 -19.86 6.36 -25.44
N ALA A 89 -20.79 7.28 -25.69
CA ALA A 89 -21.98 7.04 -26.51
C ALA A 89 -21.69 6.55 -27.95
N ALA A 90 -20.52 6.90 -28.49
CA ALA A 90 -20.09 6.51 -29.85
C ALA A 90 -18.99 5.42 -29.84
N ALA A 91 -18.70 4.82 -28.71
CA ALA A 91 -17.64 3.79 -28.63
C ALA A 91 -18.12 2.49 -29.29
N GLU A 92 -17.26 1.89 -30.13
CA GLU A 92 -17.51 0.58 -30.75
C GLU A 92 -17.09 -0.58 -29.85
N SER A 93 -16.19 -0.31 -28.88
CA SER A 93 -15.74 -1.24 -27.86
C SER A 93 -15.32 -0.51 -26.58
N ILE A 94 -15.41 -1.22 -25.46
CA ILE A 94 -15.01 -0.74 -24.14
C ILE A 94 -14.13 -1.78 -23.46
N ASP A 95 -13.20 -1.31 -22.64
CA ASP A 95 -12.44 -2.14 -21.73
C ASP A 95 -13.09 -2.12 -20.36
N ILE A 96 -13.31 -3.29 -19.77
CA ILE A 96 -13.84 -3.43 -18.43
C ILE A 96 -12.79 -4.09 -17.52
N ILE A 97 -12.74 -3.65 -16.27
CA ILE A 97 -12.00 -4.28 -15.20
C ILE A 97 -12.99 -4.56 -14.08
N ILE A 98 -13.18 -5.83 -13.77
CA ILE A 98 -14.06 -6.29 -12.70
C ILE A 98 -13.16 -6.81 -11.59
N THR A 99 -13.29 -6.27 -10.38
CA THR A 99 -12.63 -6.78 -9.20
C THR A 99 -13.66 -7.34 -8.24
N ARG A 100 -13.53 -8.62 -7.88
CA ARG A 100 -14.40 -9.30 -6.93
C ARG A 100 -13.62 -9.87 -5.77
N THR A 101 -14.26 -9.93 -4.62
CA THR A 101 -13.76 -10.61 -3.44
C THR A 101 -14.13 -12.08 -3.52
N LEU A 102 -13.13 -12.96 -3.39
CA LEU A 102 -13.36 -14.40 -3.36
C LEU A 102 -13.79 -14.82 -1.95
N GLU A 103 -15.04 -15.31 -1.81
CA GLU A 103 -15.56 -15.76 -0.53
C GLU A 103 -14.77 -16.95 -0.01
N GLY A 104 -14.46 -16.95 1.29
CA GLY A 104 -13.67 -18.02 1.93
C GLY A 104 -12.20 -18.08 1.50
N CYS A 105 -11.71 -17.13 0.70
CA CYS A 105 -10.31 -17.06 0.32
C CYS A 105 -9.61 -15.97 1.12
N VAL A 106 -8.64 -16.36 1.97
CA VAL A 106 -7.88 -15.47 2.84
C VAL A 106 -6.43 -15.43 2.40
N LYS A 107 -5.92 -14.25 2.15
CA LYS A 107 -4.52 -14.01 1.82
C LYS A 107 -3.80 -13.43 3.04
N ILE A 108 -2.76 -14.12 3.49
CA ILE A 108 -1.88 -13.70 4.60
C ILE A 108 -0.65 -13.02 4.02
N VAL A 109 -0.29 -11.89 4.59
CA VAL A 109 0.90 -11.12 4.19
C VAL A 109 1.73 -10.84 5.44
N PRO A 110 2.77 -11.64 5.74
CA PRO A 110 3.67 -11.41 6.87
C PRO A 110 4.80 -10.45 6.49
N LEU A 111 5.23 -9.63 7.45
CA LEU A 111 6.37 -8.73 7.35
C LEU A 111 7.42 -9.12 8.38
N LEU A 112 8.67 -9.25 7.95
CA LEU A 112 9.77 -9.55 8.85
C LEU A 112 10.42 -8.28 9.40
N GLU A 113 11.15 -8.44 10.49
CA GLU A 113 11.91 -7.36 11.13
C GLU A 113 12.79 -6.61 10.12
N GLY A 114 12.92 -5.29 10.31
CA GLY A 114 13.66 -4.41 9.39
C GLY A 114 13.07 -4.29 7.99
N GLY A 115 11.78 -4.59 7.81
CA GLY A 115 11.12 -4.59 6.51
C GLY A 115 11.53 -5.79 5.63
N GLY A 116 12.00 -6.87 6.25
CA GLY A 116 12.39 -8.09 5.56
C GLY A 116 11.21 -8.71 4.80
N ILE A 117 11.48 -9.16 3.57
CA ILE A 117 10.50 -9.86 2.74
C ILE A 117 10.64 -11.36 3.00
N PRO A 118 9.59 -12.05 3.45
CA PRO A 118 9.64 -13.48 3.71
C PRO A 118 9.90 -14.28 2.42
N ASP A 119 10.76 -15.26 2.51
CA ASP A 119 11.02 -16.23 1.44
C ASP A 119 9.97 -17.36 1.43
N ALA A 120 10.08 -18.26 0.45
CA ALA A 120 9.15 -19.38 0.31
C ALA A 120 9.12 -20.32 1.53
N ALA A 121 10.26 -20.48 2.22
CA ALA A 121 10.34 -21.34 3.40
C ALA A 121 9.61 -20.70 4.59
N MET A 122 9.77 -19.41 4.78
CA MET A 122 9.04 -18.64 5.80
C MET A 122 7.53 -18.63 5.52
N LEU A 123 7.12 -18.40 4.28
CA LEU A 123 5.70 -18.46 3.89
C LEU A 123 5.10 -19.85 4.12
N ALA A 124 5.83 -20.92 3.83
CA ALA A 124 5.40 -22.30 4.13
C ALA A 124 5.22 -22.51 5.64
N LYS A 125 6.17 -22.03 6.46
CA LYS A 125 6.08 -22.10 7.93
C LYS A 125 4.84 -21.36 8.47
N VAL A 126 4.54 -20.18 7.93
CA VAL A 126 3.31 -19.44 8.26
C VAL A 126 2.07 -20.25 7.90
N LEU A 127 2.04 -20.84 6.68
CA LEU A 127 0.91 -21.66 6.22
C LEU A 127 0.71 -22.91 7.07
N ASP A 128 1.77 -23.57 7.53
CA ASP A 128 1.67 -24.74 8.41
C ASP A 128 0.96 -24.40 9.72
N VAL A 129 1.26 -23.23 10.29
CA VAL A 129 0.60 -22.77 11.52
C VAL A 129 -0.86 -22.42 11.26
N VAL A 130 -1.15 -21.56 10.28
CA VAL A 130 -2.54 -21.07 10.07
C VAL A 130 -3.48 -22.13 9.48
N ASN A 131 -2.96 -23.16 8.82
CA ASN A 131 -3.73 -24.28 8.29
C ASN A 131 -3.93 -25.44 9.29
N ALA A 132 -3.40 -25.33 10.52
CA ALA A 132 -3.64 -26.36 11.53
C ALA A 132 -5.15 -26.55 11.76
N LYS A 133 -5.57 -27.82 11.97
CA LYS A 133 -7.01 -28.20 12.00
C LYS A 133 -7.82 -27.47 13.05
N ASP A 134 -7.17 -27.04 14.12
CA ASP A 134 -7.82 -26.34 15.25
C ASP A 134 -7.86 -24.83 15.06
N ILE A 135 -7.22 -24.30 14.01
CA ILE A 135 -7.07 -22.86 13.77
C ILE A 135 -7.91 -22.42 12.58
N ARG A 136 -7.82 -23.14 11.47
CA ARG A 136 -8.48 -22.75 10.22
C ARG A 136 -9.94 -23.21 10.17
N PRO A 137 -10.93 -22.32 9.90
CA PRO A 137 -12.27 -22.75 9.52
C PRO A 137 -12.23 -23.68 8.30
N LEU A 138 -13.07 -24.72 8.30
CA LEU A 138 -13.10 -25.70 7.21
C LEU A 138 -13.42 -25.11 5.83
N THR A 139 -14.11 -23.98 5.82
CA THR A 139 -14.53 -23.28 4.59
C THR A 139 -13.45 -22.37 4.00
N ASP A 140 -12.40 -22.06 4.78
CA ASP A 140 -11.42 -21.07 4.36
C ASP A 140 -10.26 -21.71 3.58
N LYS A 141 -9.98 -21.15 2.41
CA LYS A 141 -8.76 -21.40 1.64
C LYS A 141 -7.76 -20.29 1.98
N VAL A 142 -6.68 -20.66 2.66
CA VAL A 142 -5.65 -19.70 3.10
C VAL A 142 -4.43 -19.79 2.21
N SER A 143 -3.96 -18.63 1.73
CA SER A 143 -2.71 -18.46 1.01
C SER A 143 -1.78 -17.52 1.78
N ALA A 144 -0.47 -17.63 1.60
CA ALA A 144 0.51 -16.69 2.13
C ALA A 144 1.37 -16.16 0.99
N VAL A 145 1.54 -14.85 0.95
CA VAL A 145 2.32 -14.15 -0.07
C VAL A 145 3.23 -13.11 0.58
N PRO A 146 4.38 -12.78 -0.02
CA PRO A 146 5.21 -11.70 0.48
C PRO A 146 4.52 -10.34 0.29
N PRO A 147 4.83 -9.32 1.12
CA PRO A 147 4.41 -7.96 0.87
C PRO A 147 5.04 -7.41 -0.42
N GLU A 148 4.31 -6.54 -1.09
CA GLU A 148 4.85 -5.77 -2.20
C GLU A 148 5.67 -4.59 -1.66
N ALA A 149 6.93 -4.47 -2.11
CA ALA A 149 7.80 -3.39 -1.69
C ALA A 149 7.59 -2.15 -2.56
N GLU A 150 7.23 -1.04 -1.93
CA GLU A 150 7.14 0.28 -2.56
C GLU A 150 8.34 1.12 -2.16
N THR A 151 9.15 1.52 -3.14
CA THR A 151 10.41 2.22 -2.86
C THR A 151 10.25 3.73 -2.87
N TYR A 152 11.06 4.42 -2.03
CA TYR A 152 11.16 5.88 -2.01
C TYR A 152 12.61 6.33 -1.87
N ASP A 153 12.89 7.53 -2.41
CA ASP A 153 14.15 8.26 -2.23
C ASP A 153 14.01 9.27 -1.11
N ILE A 154 15.15 9.75 -0.59
CA ILE A 154 15.20 10.88 0.34
C ILE A 154 16.03 11.99 -0.29
N GLU A 155 15.44 13.19 -0.41
CA GLU A 155 16.09 14.41 -0.85
C GLU A 155 15.64 15.56 0.04
N ILE A 156 16.58 16.09 0.85
CA ILE A 156 16.30 17.12 1.85
C ILE A 156 17.39 18.19 1.89
N VAL A 157 16.96 19.39 2.29
CA VAL A 157 17.85 20.48 2.72
C VAL A 157 17.43 20.89 4.10
N TYR A 158 18.32 20.80 5.10
CA TYR A 158 18.02 21.27 6.45
C TYR A 158 18.89 22.48 6.81
N TYR A 159 18.49 23.19 7.86
CA TYR A 159 19.09 24.46 8.25
C TYR A 159 19.54 24.39 9.71
N THR A 160 20.73 24.91 9.96
CA THR A 160 21.38 24.90 11.27
C THR A 160 22.06 26.25 11.55
N THR A 161 22.34 26.53 12.81
CA THR A 161 23.15 27.68 13.19
C THR A 161 24.65 27.33 13.15
N PRO A 162 25.54 28.33 13.05
CA PRO A 162 27.00 28.08 13.07
C PRO A 162 27.47 27.35 14.33
N GLU A 163 26.80 27.60 15.46
CA GLU A 163 27.19 27.03 16.75
C GLU A 163 26.81 25.55 16.91
N SER A 164 25.76 25.10 16.21
CA SER A 164 25.21 23.75 16.32
C SER A 164 25.46 22.86 15.09
N GLU A 165 26.14 23.36 14.07
CA GLU A 165 26.28 22.70 12.76
C GLU A 165 26.75 21.23 12.89
N ALA A 166 27.86 20.99 13.57
CA ALA A 166 28.44 19.65 13.68
C ALA A 166 27.52 18.66 14.43
N GLU A 167 26.84 19.14 15.46
CA GLU A 167 25.90 18.34 16.24
C GLU A 167 24.65 18.01 15.40
N VAL A 168 24.11 18.99 14.67
CA VAL A 168 22.95 18.81 13.82
C VAL A 168 23.22 17.81 12.69
N ILE A 169 24.39 17.89 12.05
CA ILE A 169 24.81 16.93 11.03
C ILE A 169 24.80 15.51 11.62
N ALA A 170 25.43 15.31 12.79
CA ALA A 170 25.46 14.01 13.44
C ALA A 170 24.06 13.49 13.81
N ASN A 171 23.19 14.37 14.28
CA ASN A 171 21.82 14.02 14.70
C ASN A 171 20.86 13.79 13.52
N VAL A 172 21.10 14.37 12.36
CA VAL A 172 20.27 14.19 11.16
C VAL A 172 20.79 13.03 10.32
N GLU A 173 22.10 13.03 9.99
CA GLU A 173 22.72 12.14 8.99
C GLU A 173 23.51 10.98 9.63
N GLY A 174 23.89 11.10 10.90
CA GLY A 174 24.68 10.07 11.59
C GLY A 174 23.88 8.79 11.85
N THR A 175 24.60 7.73 12.18
CA THR A 175 23.98 6.43 12.53
C THR A 175 23.00 6.59 13.69
N GLY A 176 21.76 6.12 13.49
CA GLY A 176 20.64 6.32 14.42
C GLY A 176 20.11 7.74 14.43
N GLY A 177 20.50 8.58 13.47
CA GLY A 177 20.00 9.93 13.27
C GLY A 177 18.54 9.99 12.80
N ALA A 178 18.05 11.18 12.49
CA ALA A 178 16.65 11.39 12.14
C ALA A 178 16.26 10.65 10.86
N ILE A 179 17.16 10.54 9.89
CA ILE A 179 16.94 9.81 8.63
C ILE A 179 16.82 8.31 8.89
N ASP A 180 17.76 7.73 9.67
CA ASP A 180 17.71 6.31 10.01
C ASP A 180 16.44 5.96 10.78
N ARG A 181 16.06 6.77 11.78
CA ARG A 181 14.82 6.58 12.55
C ARG A 181 13.56 6.70 11.69
N TYR A 182 13.59 7.55 10.65
CA TYR A 182 12.49 7.59 9.70
C TYR A 182 12.41 6.30 8.89
N ASN A 183 13.52 5.81 8.36
CA ASN A 183 13.58 4.57 7.57
C ASN A 183 13.16 3.35 8.41
N GLU A 184 13.68 3.22 9.63
CA GLU A 184 13.29 2.15 10.56
C GLU A 184 11.79 2.17 10.88
N TRP A 185 11.26 3.38 11.16
CA TRP A 185 9.83 3.53 11.40
C TRP A 185 9.02 3.19 10.17
N GLN A 186 9.45 3.62 8.97
CA GLN A 186 8.69 3.43 7.74
C GLN A 186 8.53 1.94 7.39
N VAL A 187 9.59 1.15 7.55
CA VAL A 187 9.58 -0.29 7.22
C VAL A 187 8.97 -1.18 8.30
N ALA A 188 8.62 -0.64 9.47
CA ALA A 188 8.19 -1.44 10.61
C ALA A 188 6.72 -1.89 10.56
N ALA A 189 5.94 -1.48 9.55
CA ALA A 189 4.54 -1.88 9.42
C ALA A 189 4.08 -1.88 7.97
N LEU A 190 3.17 -2.81 7.66
CA LEU A 190 2.44 -2.88 6.40
C LEU A 190 1.41 -1.76 6.29
N GLY A 191 1.13 -1.31 5.06
CA GLY A 191 0.13 -0.28 4.77
C GLY A 191 0.46 1.10 5.32
N ARG A 192 1.71 1.33 5.72
CA ARG A 192 2.12 2.64 6.23
C ARG A 192 2.48 3.55 5.07
N ASP A 193 1.67 4.58 4.87
CA ASP A 193 1.88 5.58 3.83
C ASP A 193 3.27 6.19 3.87
N ILE A 194 3.85 6.43 2.71
CA ILE A 194 5.07 7.22 2.60
C ILE A 194 4.70 8.67 2.88
N ASN A 195 5.10 9.18 4.06
CA ASN A 195 4.68 10.49 4.52
C ASN A 195 5.89 11.42 4.80
N PRO A 196 6.11 12.45 3.95
CA PRO A 196 7.21 13.41 4.13
C PRO A 196 7.14 14.18 5.44
N ASP A 197 5.93 14.40 5.99
CA ASP A 197 5.78 15.13 7.24
C ASP A 197 6.28 14.34 8.45
N GLN A 198 6.31 13.02 8.36
CA GLN A 198 6.93 12.18 9.38
C GLN A 198 8.46 12.30 9.37
N LEU A 199 9.08 12.50 8.19
CA LEU A 199 10.51 12.81 8.08
C LEU A 199 10.78 14.21 8.63
N ARG A 200 10.00 15.22 8.20
CA ARG A 200 10.10 16.60 8.69
C ARG A 200 9.97 16.67 10.21
N LYS A 201 9.00 15.95 10.77
CA LYS A 201 8.79 15.87 12.21
C LYS A 201 10.03 15.34 12.93
N ARG A 202 10.68 14.29 12.43
CA ARG A 202 11.87 13.71 13.07
C ARG A 202 13.09 14.61 12.99
N ILE A 203 13.17 15.44 11.96
CA ILE A 203 14.26 16.41 11.81
C ILE A 203 14.03 17.64 12.71
N LEU A 204 12.81 18.16 12.80
CA LEU A 204 12.52 19.44 13.49
C LEU A 204 12.05 19.29 14.93
N SER A 205 11.37 18.20 15.26
CA SER A 205 10.79 18.05 16.59
C SER A 205 11.75 17.44 17.59
N PRO A 206 11.69 17.92 18.84
CA PRO A 206 12.16 17.10 19.94
C PRO A 206 11.33 15.81 19.93
N SER A 207 11.93 14.69 19.64
CA SER A 207 11.37 13.41 20.04
C SER A 207 11.20 13.47 21.54
N TRP A 208 10.01 13.16 22.01
CA TRP A 208 9.70 13.00 23.43
C TRP A 208 10.91 12.57 24.23
N GLY A 209 11.60 13.52 24.83
CA GLY A 209 12.58 13.35 25.87
C GLY A 209 14.06 13.47 25.51
N GLU A 210 14.60 13.15 24.33
CA GLU A 210 16.07 13.04 24.23
C GLU A 210 16.76 13.33 22.88
N ASN A 211 16.08 13.58 21.78
CA ASN A 211 16.76 13.72 20.49
C ASN A 211 16.28 14.89 19.65
N LEU A 212 16.58 16.09 20.13
CA LEU A 212 16.60 17.29 19.30
C LEU A 212 17.70 17.12 18.26
N THR A 213 17.38 17.25 16.96
CA THR A 213 18.45 17.32 15.98
C THR A 213 19.17 18.66 16.05
N GLY A 214 18.49 19.72 16.48
CA GLY A 214 18.98 21.09 16.47
C GLY A 214 18.75 21.81 15.15
N ALA A 215 18.20 21.15 14.13
CA ALA A 215 17.79 21.79 12.89
C ALA A 215 16.53 22.64 13.12
N PHE A 216 16.55 23.91 12.68
CA PHE A 216 15.42 24.81 12.87
C PHE A 216 14.46 24.89 11.66
N ARG A 217 14.90 24.42 10.49
CA ARG A 217 14.09 24.32 9.27
C ARG A 217 14.53 23.11 8.43
N VAL A 218 13.62 22.52 7.67
CA VAL A 218 13.92 21.50 6.67
C VAL A 218 12.98 21.62 5.48
N ASP A 219 13.55 21.57 4.29
CA ASP A 219 12.86 21.44 3.02
C ASP A 219 12.95 19.97 2.58
N VAL A 220 11.82 19.27 2.55
CA VAL A 220 11.72 17.88 2.09
C VAL A 220 11.23 17.89 0.65
N VAL A 221 12.13 17.57 -0.29
CA VAL A 221 11.84 17.44 -1.72
C VAL A 221 11.33 16.02 -2.01
N LYS A 222 11.98 15.02 -1.42
CA LYS A 222 11.56 13.62 -1.42
C LYS A 222 11.68 13.05 0.00
N PRO A 223 10.81 12.07 0.34
CA PRO A 223 9.73 11.53 -0.46
C PRO A 223 8.57 12.52 -0.65
N THR A 224 7.74 12.30 -1.67
CA THR A 224 6.39 12.87 -1.75
C THR A 224 5.41 11.94 -1.05
N TYR A 225 4.26 12.46 -0.64
CA TYR A 225 3.21 11.63 -0.05
C TYR A 225 2.73 10.57 -1.05
N LYS A 226 2.64 9.33 -0.59
CA LYS A 226 2.06 8.22 -1.33
C LYS A 226 1.30 7.29 -0.38
N ALA A 227 0.02 7.13 -0.62
CA ALA A 227 -0.77 6.13 0.09
C ALA A 227 -0.36 4.72 -0.35
N LEU A 228 -0.31 3.79 0.60
CA LEU A 228 -0.02 2.39 0.37
C LEU A 228 -1.23 1.52 0.69
N ASP A 229 -1.35 0.42 -0.05
CA ASP A 229 -2.30 -0.64 0.28
C ASP A 229 -1.85 -1.41 1.53
N ASP A 230 -2.79 -1.98 2.27
CA ASP A 230 -2.55 -2.72 3.52
C ASP A 230 -1.53 -3.87 3.39
N THR A 231 -1.26 -4.34 2.17
CA THR A 231 -0.33 -5.44 1.87
C THR A 231 1.02 -4.97 1.35
N GLN A 232 1.24 -3.66 1.27
CA GLN A 232 2.48 -3.05 0.81
C GLN A 232 3.36 -2.63 1.98
N VAL A 233 4.68 -2.61 1.76
CA VAL A 233 5.67 -2.07 2.69
C VAL A 233 6.53 -1.02 2.00
N ALA A 234 6.67 0.17 2.61
CA ALA A 234 7.56 1.20 2.11
C ALA A 234 9.01 0.88 2.44
N LYS A 235 9.90 0.97 1.45
CA LYS A 235 11.34 0.71 1.61
C LYS A 235 12.18 1.85 1.05
N PHE A 236 13.17 2.27 1.80
CA PHE A 236 14.16 3.21 1.28
C PHE A 236 14.95 2.58 0.12
N SER A 237 15.05 3.30 -1.01
CA SER A 237 15.72 2.83 -2.23
C SER A 237 17.24 2.77 -2.12
N GLY A 238 17.82 3.46 -1.12
CA GLY A 238 19.25 3.71 -1.00
C GLY A 238 19.71 5.03 -1.63
N HIS A 239 18.82 5.74 -2.34
CA HIS A 239 19.13 7.04 -2.92
C HIS A 239 18.90 8.16 -1.90
N LEU A 240 19.97 8.65 -1.30
CA LEU A 240 19.99 9.72 -0.33
C LEU A 240 20.68 10.96 -0.90
N THR A 241 19.97 12.08 -0.97
CA THR A 241 20.53 13.40 -1.28
C THR A 241 20.26 14.32 -0.10
N VAL A 242 21.31 14.66 0.63
CA VAL A 242 21.23 15.54 1.80
C VAL A 242 22.15 16.70 1.63
N SER A 243 21.70 17.89 1.96
CA SER A 243 22.52 19.07 2.12
C SER A 243 22.04 19.90 3.28
N HIS A 244 22.92 20.71 3.85
CA HIS A 244 22.55 21.65 4.90
C HIS A 244 22.98 23.07 4.54
N LYS A 245 22.37 24.03 5.19
CA LYS A 245 22.71 25.44 5.12
C LYS A 245 22.89 25.98 6.53
N VAL A 246 23.94 26.76 6.68
CA VAL A 246 24.26 27.45 7.95
C VAL A 246 23.72 28.88 7.86
N GLU A 247 22.72 29.17 8.67
CA GLU A 247 22.07 30.48 8.72
C GLU A 247 21.86 30.87 10.19
N SER A 248 21.83 32.17 10.48
CA SER A 248 21.40 32.61 11.82
C SER A 248 19.88 32.37 11.91
N GLU A 249 19.44 31.76 13.01
CA GLU A 249 18.01 31.62 13.28
C GLU A 249 17.37 32.99 13.34
N VAL A 250 16.41 33.27 12.44
CA VAL A 250 15.64 34.50 12.49
C VAL A 250 14.45 34.23 13.41
N VAL A 251 14.48 34.80 14.59
CA VAL A 251 13.42 34.81 15.59
C VAL A 251 12.27 35.71 15.15
#